data_8ce9a026a0780af006bd63f9a03c7f79
#
_entry.id   8ce9a026a0780af006bd63f9a03c7f79
#
_cell.length_a   1.000
_cell.length_b   1.000
_cell.length_c   1.000
_cell.angle_alpha   90.00
_cell.angle_beta   90.00
_cell.angle_gamma   90.00
#
_symmetry.space_group_name_H-M   'P 1'
#
loop_
_entity.id
_entity.type
_entity.pdbx_description
1 polymer ?
#
loop_
_entity_poly.entity_id
_entity_poly.type
_entity_poly.pdbx_seq_one_letter_code
_entity_poly.pdbx_strand_id
1 'polypeptide(L)'
;MPPINVTVQGIFKLLKNLNPSKASGPDKIPCRLLVLTAHEIAPALTHLFSLSLKTGDIPEAWRHALVQPVFKKGDRSSAANYRPISLTSVICKLLEHVIRSGMTAHFDKHNILVTTQHGFRKNRSCESQLILTIDDLASTLDEGGQTDTILLDFSKAFDKVPHRRLLLKLEYYGIRGNTLLWIKNFLSNRTQQVVVEGEMSSIGQVTSGVPQGSVLGPTLFLAYINDISNNISSKVRLFADDTILYRQINSPSDCRILQRDLQQLEFWEQTWQMDFNASKCHVLSVSKKKKPIVSTYILHGEQLQQVNSAKYLGVEISQDLSWSKHINNITSKANKTSAFVHRNLRGCPHQVQAKCYKTLVRPVLEYSSSVWDPSQQCLITNLEMVQRRAARRILHDFQPTTSASALVAKLELDPLSLRRKSTKATMLYKITNSLVDSTPERPWLTPAPRQLRGHGKKFLNPSCRTNILKHSFFPSAIRLWNEAPAEAVNASTPQAFKSIIEGWLRRA
;
A
#
# COMPACT_ATOMS: atom_id res chain seq x y z
N MET A 1 25.31 12.42 -3.98
CA MET A 1 24.50 13.00 -2.89
C MET A 1 25.40 13.88 -2.02
N PRO A 2 24.96 15.07 -1.60
CA PRO A 2 25.75 15.89 -0.68
C PRO A 2 25.93 15.21 0.68
N PRO A 3 26.98 15.57 1.44
CA PRO A 3 27.17 15.08 2.79
C PRO A 3 25.95 15.36 3.68
N ILE A 4 25.63 14.41 4.54
CA ILE A 4 24.49 14.54 5.47
C ILE A 4 24.98 15.36 6.69
N ASN A 5 24.26 16.44 6.98
CA ASN A 5 24.49 17.25 8.17
C ASN A 5 23.49 16.87 9.28
N VAL A 6 24.02 16.56 10.46
CA VAL A 6 23.23 16.23 11.64
C VAL A 6 23.16 17.46 12.55
N THR A 7 21.97 17.89 12.92
CA THR A 7 21.78 19.06 13.77
C THR A 7 21.09 18.70 15.08
N VAL A 8 21.46 19.38 16.20
CA VAL A 8 20.87 19.16 17.52
C VAL A 8 19.35 19.33 17.45
N GLN A 9 18.87 20.38 16.77
CA GLN A 9 17.44 20.64 16.62
C GLN A 9 16.72 19.56 15.83
N GLY A 10 17.38 18.97 14.83
CA GLY A 10 16.85 17.85 14.04
C GLY A 10 16.69 16.59 14.90
N ILE A 11 17.72 16.26 15.69
CA ILE A 11 17.68 15.11 16.60
C ILE A 11 16.65 15.32 17.70
N PHE A 12 16.59 16.51 18.31
CA PHE A 12 15.55 16.84 19.29
C PHE A 12 14.14 16.63 18.74
N LYS A 13 13.84 17.10 17.53
CA LYS A 13 12.53 16.87 16.87
C LYS A 13 12.23 15.38 16.66
N LEU A 14 13.22 14.61 16.24
CA LEU A 14 13.04 13.16 16.06
C LEU A 14 12.75 12.45 17.38
N LEU A 15 13.47 12.80 18.46
CA LEU A 15 13.26 12.27 19.81
C LEU A 15 11.85 12.58 20.33
N LYS A 16 11.42 13.83 20.24
CA LYS A 16 10.07 14.26 20.70
C LYS A 16 8.93 13.60 19.93
N ASN A 17 9.15 13.21 18.68
CA ASN A 17 8.15 12.55 17.84
C ASN A 17 8.14 11.01 17.99
N LEU A 18 8.99 10.44 18.84
CA LEU A 18 8.95 9.00 19.12
C LEU A 18 7.63 8.64 19.82
N ASN A 19 7.05 7.51 19.40
CA ASN A 19 5.90 6.96 20.12
C ASN A 19 6.40 6.26 21.40
N PRO A 20 6.01 6.75 22.61
CA PRO A 20 6.50 6.19 23.87
C PRO A 20 6.13 4.72 24.13
N SER A 21 5.08 4.23 23.46
CA SER A 21 4.55 2.87 23.64
C SER A 21 5.17 1.84 22.70
N LYS A 22 6.12 2.22 21.85
CA LYS A 22 6.82 1.26 20.98
C LYS A 22 7.81 0.42 21.77
N ALA A 23 7.97 -0.84 21.30
CA ALA A 23 8.96 -1.77 21.83
C ALA A 23 10.39 -1.21 21.71
N SER A 24 11.20 -1.45 22.73
CA SER A 24 12.64 -1.20 22.71
C SER A 24 13.38 -2.15 21.80
N GLY A 25 14.59 -1.80 21.41
CA GLY A 25 15.53 -2.70 20.74
C GLY A 25 16.24 -3.66 21.69
N PRO A 26 17.28 -4.37 21.20
CA PRO A 26 18.11 -5.27 22.02
C PRO A 26 18.81 -4.54 23.17
N ASP A 27 19.07 -3.24 23.02
CA ASP A 27 19.66 -2.34 24.01
C ASP A 27 18.72 -2.03 25.19
N LYS A 28 17.48 -2.50 25.11
CA LYS A 28 16.42 -2.29 26.14
C LYS A 28 16.15 -0.83 26.48
N ILE A 29 16.56 0.15 25.66
CA ILE A 29 16.33 1.57 25.89
C ILE A 29 14.88 1.90 25.49
N PRO A 30 13.99 2.28 26.43
CA PRO A 30 12.57 2.55 26.13
C PRO A 30 12.42 3.87 25.37
N CYS A 31 11.53 3.91 24.39
CA CYS A 31 11.17 5.16 23.69
C CYS A 31 10.72 6.25 24.65
N ARG A 32 10.02 5.90 25.73
CA ARG A 32 9.55 6.86 26.75
C ARG A 32 10.72 7.62 27.41
N LEU A 33 11.81 6.92 27.74
CA LEU A 33 13.00 7.57 28.29
C LEU A 33 13.58 8.56 27.30
N LEU A 34 13.74 8.17 26.04
CA LEU A 34 14.29 9.02 24.96
C LEU A 34 13.43 10.27 24.71
N VAL A 35 12.10 10.18 24.85
CA VAL A 35 11.19 11.31 24.73
C VAL A 35 11.34 12.27 25.92
N LEU A 36 11.43 11.72 27.14
CA LEU A 36 11.51 12.54 28.37
C LEU A 36 12.84 13.30 28.43
N THR A 37 13.96 12.66 28.10
CA THR A 37 15.31 13.23 28.16
C THR A 37 15.77 13.83 26.82
N ALA A 38 14.83 14.14 25.92
CA ALA A 38 15.17 14.53 24.53
C ALA A 38 16.05 15.80 24.45
N HIS A 39 15.84 16.75 25.37
CA HIS A 39 16.61 18.01 25.39
C HIS A 39 18.07 17.75 25.80
N GLU A 40 18.25 16.95 26.82
CA GLU A 40 19.55 16.66 27.44
C GLU A 40 20.41 15.78 26.56
N ILE A 41 19.80 14.77 25.90
CA ILE A 41 20.55 13.80 25.09
C ILE A 41 20.77 14.21 23.63
N ALA A 42 19.97 15.17 23.10
CA ALA A 42 20.09 15.55 21.69
C ALA A 42 21.50 16.04 21.29
N PRO A 43 22.22 16.86 22.09
CA PRO A 43 23.62 17.25 21.75
C PRO A 43 24.57 16.05 21.67
N ALA A 44 24.50 15.14 22.65
CA ALA A 44 25.35 13.95 22.71
C ALA A 44 25.09 13.01 21.53
N LEU A 45 23.80 12.74 21.20
CA LEU A 45 23.42 11.94 20.04
C LEU A 45 23.82 12.61 18.73
N THR A 46 23.75 13.93 18.64
CA THR A 46 24.21 14.67 17.44
C THR A 46 25.72 14.47 17.21
N HIS A 47 26.50 14.53 18.27
CA HIS A 47 27.94 14.28 18.20
C HIS A 47 28.22 12.82 17.77
N LEU A 48 27.59 11.85 18.42
CA LEU A 48 27.70 10.42 18.11
C LEU A 48 27.34 10.13 16.65
N PHE A 49 26.22 10.67 16.17
CA PHE A 49 25.75 10.45 14.80
C PHE A 49 26.66 11.11 13.76
N SER A 50 27.17 12.32 14.06
CA SER A 50 28.13 13.01 13.20
C SER A 50 29.44 12.23 13.10
N LEU A 51 29.93 11.70 14.22
CA LEU A 51 31.14 10.86 14.26
C LEU A 51 30.90 9.57 13.47
N SER A 52 29.82 8.85 13.73
CA SER A 52 29.45 7.62 13.01
C SER A 52 29.36 7.83 11.49
N LEU A 53 28.76 8.91 11.03
CA LEU A 53 28.69 9.26 9.60
C LEU A 53 30.07 9.65 9.03
N LYS A 54 30.93 10.30 9.79
CA LYS A 54 32.24 10.70 9.37
C LYS A 54 33.22 9.54 9.22
N THR A 55 33.18 8.59 10.17
CA THR A 55 34.06 7.41 10.17
C THR A 55 33.49 6.24 9.39
N GLY A 56 32.15 6.18 9.26
CA GLY A 56 31.43 5.03 8.79
C GLY A 56 31.24 3.95 9.85
N ASP A 57 31.72 4.14 11.07
CA ASP A 57 31.65 3.14 12.14
C ASP A 57 30.25 3.07 12.74
N ILE A 58 29.84 1.85 13.04
CA ILE A 58 28.56 1.53 13.63
C ILE A 58 28.77 0.76 14.93
N PRO A 59 28.23 1.26 16.05
CA PRO A 59 28.29 0.52 17.31
C PRO A 59 27.77 -0.89 17.17
N GLU A 60 28.40 -1.86 17.83
CA GLU A 60 28.03 -3.27 17.74
C GLU A 60 26.57 -3.51 18.17
N ALA A 61 26.12 -2.83 19.21
CA ALA A 61 24.73 -2.89 19.68
C ALA A 61 23.69 -2.51 18.62
N TRP A 62 24.06 -1.77 17.57
CA TRP A 62 23.15 -1.41 16.46
C TRP A 62 23.11 -2.48 15.38
N ARG A 63 24.03 -3.42 15.37
CA ARG A 63 24.09 -4.52 14.39
C ARG A 63 23.26 -5.72 14.82
N HIS A 64 22.95 -5.82 16.11
CA HIS A 64 22.12 -6.89 16.65
C HIS A 64 20.62 -6.57 16.52
N ALA A 65 19.82 -7.61 16.22
CA ALA A 65 18.37 -7.50 16.15
C ALA A 65 17.67 -8.65 16.88
N LEU A 66 16.58 -8.33 17.59
CA LEU A 66 15.64 -9.36 18.08
C LEU A 66 14.54 -9.52 17.03
N VAL A 67 14.33 -10.75 16.57
CA VAL A 67 13.32 -11.06 15.55
C VAL A 67 12.05 -11.57 16.22
N GLN A 68 10.97 -10.80 16.08
CA GLN A 68 9.64 -11.23 16.52
C GLN A 68 8.91 -11.87 15.34
N PRO A 69 8.58 -13.18 15.38
CA PRO A 69 7.82 -13.83 14.33
C PRO A 69 6.35 -13.41 14.39
N VAL A 70 5.87 -12.77 13.34
CA VAL A 70 4.45 -12.35 13.21
C VAL A 70 3.75 -13.29 12.24
N PHE A 71 2.74 -14.01 12.71
CA PHE A 71 1.97 -14.96 11.88
C PHE A 71 1.29 -14.25 10.69
N LYS A 72 1.49 -14.78 9.48
CA LYS A 72 0.93 -14.24 8.24
C LYS A 72 -0.33 -14.99 7.80
N LYS A 73 -0.22 -16.30 7.59
CA LYS A 73 -1.31 -17.19 7.14
C LYS A 73 -0.81 -18.65 7.08
N GLY A 74 -1.73 -19.59 6.95
CA GLY A 74 -1.40 -21.02 6.76
C GLY A 74 -1.31 -21.76 8.08
N ASP A 75 -0.51 -22.80 8.15
CA ASP A 75 -0.27 -23.59 9.35
C ASP A 75 0.66 -22.83 10.30
N ARG A 76 0.27 -22.73 11.57
CA ARG A 76 1.05 -22.07 12.63
C ARG A 76 2.29 -22.84 13.04
N SER A 77 2.36 -24.12 12.78
CA SER A 77 3.54 -24.94 13.06
C SER A 77 4.71 -24.68 12.10
N SER A 78 4.43 -24.12 10.92
CA SER A 78 5.44 -23.82 9.91
C SER A 78 6.04 -22.43 10.08
N ALA A 79 7.34 -22.34 10.35
CA ALA A 79 8.09 -21.08 10.45
C ALA A 79 8.02 -20.23 9.17
N ALA A 80 7.85 -20.85 7.99
CA ALA A 80 7.70 -20.17 6.70
C ALA A 80 6.43 -19.29 6.62
N ASN A 81 5.45 -19.50 7.49
CA ASN A 81 4.21 -18.77 7.57
C ASN A 81 4.27 -17.53 8.48
N TYR A 82 5.46 -17.19 8.98
CA TYR A 82 5.68 -16.00 9.80
C TYR A 82 6.52 -14.95 9.07
N ARG A 83 6.27 -13.68 9.39
CA ARG A 83 7.14 -12.57 8.98
C ARG A 83 8.16 -12.30 10.09
N PRO A 84 9.46 -12.26 9.79
CA PRO A 84 10.48 -11.90 10.75
C PRO A 84 10.55 -10.40 10.93
N ILE A 85 9.95 -9.85 11.98
CA ILE A 85 10.02 -8.42 12.28
C ILE A 85 11.23 -8.17 13.19
N SER A 86 12.23 -7.44 12.67
CA SER A 86 13.45 -7.10 13.39
C SER A 86 13.24 -5.90 14.31
N LEU A 87 13.39 -6.12 15.60
CA LEU A 87 13.50 -5.08 16.62
C LEU A 87 14.98 -4.68 16.72
N THR A 88 15.31 -3.52 16.17
CA THR A 88 16.66 -2.92 16.19
C THR A 88 16.70 -1.75 17.18
N SER A 89 17.90 -1.29 17.56
CA SER A 89 18.10 -0.14 18.45
C SER A 89 17.28 1.07 17.98
N VAL A 90 16.56 1.71 18.89
CA VAL A 90 15.78 2.93 18.63
C VAL A 90 16.72 4.09 18.29
N ILE A 91 17.88 4.17 18.94
CA ILE A 91 18.90 5.19 18.67
C ILE A 91 19.43 5.06 17.24
N CYS A 92 19.71 3.83 16.79
CA CYS A 92 20.08 3.57 15.40
C CYS A 92 19.00 4.04 14.43
N LYS A 93 17.73 3.78 14.71
CA LYS A 93 16.59 4.24 13.88
C LYS A 93 16.51 5.76 13.75
N LEU A 94 16.93 6.53 14.75
CA LEU A 94 17.00 7.99 14.64
C LEU A 94 18.04 8.43 13.60
N LEU A 95 19.21 7.79 13.57
CA LEU A 95 20.22 8.05 12.54
C LEU A 95 19.77 7.57 11.16
N GLU A 96 19.13 6.39 11.09
CA GLU A 96 18.50 5.89 9.86
C GLU A 96 17.47 6.91 9.30
N HIS A 97 16.69 7.59 10.14
CA HIS A 97 15.77 8.66 9.71
C HIS A 97 16.51 9.83 9.06
N VAL A 98 17.63 10.25 9.61
CA VAL A 98 18.44 11.35 9.04
C VAL A 98 18.98 10.93 7.67
N ILE A 99 19.56 9.73 7.56
CA ILE A 99 20.13 9.20 6.32
C ILE A 99 19.03 9.02 5.27
N ARG A 100 17.90 8.41 5.64
CA ARG A 100 16.73 8.24 4.77
C ARG A 100 16.24 9.57 4.21
N SER A 101 16.17 10.61 5.05
CA SER A 101 15.72 11.94 4.62
C SER A 101 16.67 12.51 3.56
N GLY A 102 17.97 12.39 3.75
CA GLY A 102 18.98 12.81 2.77
C GLY A 102 18.90 12.03 1.46
N MET A 103 18.77 10.69 1.55
CA MET A 103 18.62 9.83 0.38
C MET A 103 17.33 10.14 -0.39
N THR A 104 16.19 10.29 0.31
CA THR A 104 14.91 10.59 -0.33
C THR A 104 14.96 11.94 -1.05
N ALA A 105 15.50 12.98 -0.41
CA ALA A 105 15.67 14.29 -1.03
C ALA A 105 16.57 14.22 -2.29
N HIS A 106 17.64 13.42 -2.25
CA HIS A 106 18.49 13.19 -3.41
C HIS A 106 17.76 12.45 -4.53
N PHE A 107 17.01 11.38 -4.21
CA PHE A 107 16.24 10.63 -5.19
C PHE A 107 15.15 11.48 -5.85
N ASP A 108 14.44 12.30 -5.06
CA ASP A 108 13.40 13.19 -5.57
C ASP A 108 14.00 14.31 -6.45
N LYS A 109 15.12 14.93 -6.01
CA LYS A 109 15.82 16.00 -6.77
C LYS A 109 16.29 15.54 -8.15
N HIS A 110 16.72 14.29 -8.27
CA HIS A 110 17.28 13.74 -9.50
C HIS A 110 16.35 12.78 -10.23
N ASN A 111 15.06 12.67 -9.80
CA ASN A 111 14.04 11.78 -10.38
C ASN A 111 14.55 10.33 -10.53
N ILE A 112 15.27 9.81 -9.52
CA ILE A 112 15.92 8.50 -9.60
C ILE A 112 14.91 7.36 -9.56
N LEU A 113 13.91 7.44 -8.65
CA LEU A 113 12.93 6.38 -8.50
C LEU A 113 11.87 6.43 -9.60
N VAL A 114 11.66 5.29 -10.27
CA VAL A 114 10.69 5.17 -11.36
C VAL A 114 9.27 5.55 -10.93
N THR A 115 8.53 6.16 -11.85
CA THR A 115 7.17 6.64 -11.57
C THR A 115 6.16 5.52 -11.34
N THR A 116 6.44 4.32 -11.84
CA THR A 116 5.60 3.13 -11.69
C THR A 116 5.64 2.53 -10.29
N GLN A 117 6.64 2.90 -9.45
CA GLN A 117 6.73 2.44 -8.05
C GLN A 117 5.88 3.29 -7.13
N HIS A 118 4.91 2.66 -6.45
CA HIS A 118 4.04 3.32 -5.46
C HIS A 118 4.36 2.95 -4.01
N GLY A 119 5.03 1.82 -3.77
CA GLY A 119 5.41 1.41 -2.41
C GLY A 119 6.39 2.36 -1.74
N PHE A 120 6.19 2.65 -0.46
CA PHE A 120 7.08 3.46 0.39
C PHE A 120 7.42 4.86 -0.15
N ARG A 121 6.64 5.40 -1.09
CA ARG A 121 6.82 6.75 -1.63
C ARG A 121 5.81 7.73 -1.05
N LYS A 122 6.24 9.00 -0.90
CA LYS A 122 5.38 10.09 -0.48
C LYS A 122 4.26 10.30 -1.51
N ASN A 123 3.06 10.65 -1.05
CA ASN A 123 1.87 10.91 -1.85
C ASN A 123 1.39 9.72 -2.70
N ARG A 124 1.86 8.49 -2.43
CA ARG A 124 1.46 7.25 -3.10
C ARG A 124 0.95 6.21 -2.10
N SER A 125 0.06 5.34 -2.53
CA SER A 125 -0.59 4.33 -1.69
C SER A 125 -1.03 3.12 -2.51
N CYS A 126 -1.43 2.02 -1.84
CA CYS A 126 -2.10 0.89 -2.50
C CYS A 126 -3.31 1.37 -3.31
N GLU A 127 -4.09 2.30 -2.75
CA GLU A 127 -5.30 2.81 -3.40
C GLU A 127 -4.98 3.58 -4.67
N SER A 128 -3.95 4.47 -4.67
CA SER A 128 -3.53 5.20 -5.87
C SER A 128 -3.02 4.26 -6.97
N GLN A 129 -2.29 3.22 -6.60
CA GLN A 129 -1.81 2.19 -7.55
C GLN A 129 -2.97 1.39 -8.15
N LEU A 130 -3.91 0.96 -7.30
CA LEU A 130 -5.09 0.21 -7.73
C LEU A 130 -5.98 1.05 -8.66
N ILE A 131 -6.18 2.34 -8.37
CA ILE A 131 -6.96 3.26 -9.23
C ILE A 131 -6.39 3.25 -10.65
N LEU A 132 -5.07 3.44 -10.80
CA LEU A 132 -4.44 3.47 -12.11
C LEU A 132 -4.48 2.11 -12.81
N THR A 133 -4.25 1.02 -12.08
CA THR A 133 -4.29 -0.33 -12.65
C THR A 133 -5.69 -0.66 -13.15
N ILE A 134 -6.73 -0.40 -12.34
CA ILE A 134 -8.12 -0.68 -12.74
C ILE A 134 -8.59 0.26 -13.86
N ASP A 135 -8.12 1.51 -13.89
CA ASP A 135 -8.42 2.44 -14.98
C ASP A 135 -7.88 1.91 -16.33
N ASP A 136 -6.64 1.43 -16.37
CA ASP A 136 -6.05 0.81 -17.57
C ASP A 136 -6.86 -0.41 -18.03
N LEU A 137 -7.17 -1.33 -17.11
CA LEU A 137 -7.92 -2.56 -17.42
C LEU A 137 -9.35 -2.25 -17.88
N ALA A 138 -10.04 -1.34 -17.19
CA ALA A 138 -11.41 -0.96 -17.52
C ALA A 138 -11.49 -0.21 -18.84
N SER A 139 -10.47 0.61 -19.16
CA SER A 139 -10.35 1.31 -20.43
C SER A 139 -10.22 0.36 -21.59
N THR A 140 -9.36 -0.65 -21.47
CA THR A 140 -9.22 -1.70 -22.49
C THR A 140 -10.51 -2.50 -22.69
N LEU A 141 -11.23 -2.83 -21.59
CA LEU A 141 -12.54 -3.49 -21.71
C LEU A 141 -13.60 -2.61 -22.38
N ASP A 142 -13.55 -1.31 -22.15
CA ASP A 142 -14.48 -0.34 -22.78
C ASP A 142 -14.30 -0.28 -24.29
N GLU A 143 -13.09 -0.46 -24.75
CA GLU A 143 -12.71 -0.58 -26.18
C GLU A 143 -13.04 -1.96 -26.78
N GLY A 144 -13.54 -2.91 -25.98
CA GLY A 144 -13.79 -4.30 -26.39
C GLY A 144 -12.50 -5.13 -26.48
N GLY A 145 -11.42 -4.64 -25.87
CA GLY A 145 -10.11 -5.28 -25.85
C GLY A 145 -9.97 -6.43 -24.84
N GLN A 146 -8.76 -6.97 -24.80
CA GLN A 146 -8.29 -7.97 -23.83
C GLN A 146 -6.98 -7.47 -23.25
N THR A 147 -6.77 -7.67 -21.95
CA THR A 147 -5.48 -7.43 -21.28
C THR A 147 -5.05 -8.70 -20.56
N ASP A 148 -3.88 -9.21 -20.91
CA ASP A 148 -3.25 -10.27 -20.12
C ASP A 148 -2.34 -9.65 -19.08
N THR A 149 -2.54 -10.10 -17.84
CA THR A 149 -1.92 -9.55 -16.65
C THR A 149 -1.19 -10.66 -15.90
N ILE A 150 0.10 -10.48 -15.67
CA ILE A 150 0.94 -11.40 -14.90
C ILE A 150 1.23 -10.77 -13.56
N LEU A 151 0.75 -11.42 -12.48
CA LEU A 151 1.04 -11.05 -11.11
C LEU A 151 2.27 -11.83 -10.66
N LEU A 152 3.31 -11.12 -10.23
CA LEU A 152 4.60 -11.67 -9.83
C LEU A 152 4.80 -11.51 -8.32
N ASP A 153 5.25 -12.57 -7.64
CA ASP A 153 5.56 -12.61 -6.20
C ASP A 153 7.03 -12.98 -6.01
N PHE A 154 7.79 -12.16 -5.32
CA PHE A 154 9.18 -12.49 -4.99
C PHE A 154 9.28 -13.48 -3.83
N SER A 155 10.29 -14.32 -3.89
CA SER A 155 10.63 -15.24 -2.80
C SER A 155 11.42 -14.51 -1.70
N LYS A 156 10.76 -14.06 -0.62
CA LYS A 156 11.39 -13.38 0.53
C LYS A 156 12.18 -12.14 0.11
N ALA A 157 11.55 -11.22 -0.66
CA ALA A 157 12.18 -10.07 -1.31
C ALA A 157 13.14 -9.27 -0.40
N PHE A 158 12.67 -8.84 0.78
CA PHE A 158 13.48 -8.05 1.72
C PHE A 158 14.66 -8.82 2.31
N ASP A 159 14.52 -10.14 2.47
CA ASP A 159 15.53 -10.98 3.14
C ASP A 159 16.65 -11.44 2.18
N LYS A 160 16.40 -11.37 0.87
CA LYS A 160 17.33 -11.87 -0.15
C LYS A 160 18.16 -10.81 -0.86
N VAL A 161 17.97 -9.51 -0.61
CA VAL A 161 18.74 -8.44 -1.28
C VAL A 161 20.24 -8.63 -1.08
N PRO A 162 21.05 -8.88 -2.14
CA PRO A 162 22.49 -9.08 -2.01
C PRO A 162 23.18 -7.74 -1.72
N HIS A 163 23.87 -7.62 -0.60
CA HIS A 163 24.47 -6.37 -0.12
C HIS A 163 25.43 -5.75 -1.13
N ARG A 164 26.33 -6.56 -1.74
CA ARG A 164 27.30 -6.07 -2.73
C ARG A 164 26.61 -5.43 -3.93
N ARG A 165 25.57 -6.07 -4.46
CA ARG A 165 24.81 -5.56 -5.63
C ARG A 165 24.00 -4.33 -5.27
N LEU A 166 23.42 -4.29 -4.07
CA LEU A 166 22.74 -3.09 -3.57
C LEU A 166 23.68 -1.89 -3.50
N LEU A 167 24.90 -2.07 -2.98
CA LEU A 167 25.89 -1.00 -2.88
C LEU A 167 26.31 -0.48 -4.26
N LEU A 168 26.46 -1.34 -5.27
CA LEU A 168 26.72 -0.93 -6.66
C LEU A 168 25.60 -0.04 -7.21
N LYS A 169 24.32 -0.42 -6.99
CA LYS A 169 23.17 0.40 -7.41
C LYS A 169 23.13 1.73 -6.68
N LEU A 170 23.38 1.75 -5.38
CA LEU A 170 23.42 3.00 -4.60
C LEU A 170 24.52 3.95 -5.11
N GLU A 171 25.70 3.41 -5.41
CA GLU A 171 26.79 4.20 -5.97
C GLU A 171 26.45 4.76 -7.35
N TYR A 172 25.83 3.96 -8.21
CA TYR A 172 25.30 4.39 -9.51
C TYR A 172 24.27 5.51 -9.38
N TYR A 173 23.39 5.42 -8.37
CA TYR A 173 22.41 6.47 -8.06
C TYR A 173 23.00 7.68 -7.34
N GLY A 174 24.31 7.75 -7.20
CA GLY A 174 25.03 8.92 -6.65
C GLY A 174 25.11 8.95 -5.13
N ILE A 175 24.81 7.86 -4.43
CA ILE A 175 25.11 7.69 -3.01
C ILE A 175 26.55 7.22 -2.88
N ARG A 176 27.46 8.10 -2.43
CA ARG A 176 28.91 7.86 -2.42
C ARG A 176 29.54 8.29 -1.10
N GLY A 177 30.86 8.05 -0.96
CA GLY A 177 31.66 8.50 0.17
C GLY A 177 31.17 7.92 1.50
N ASN A 178 31.21 8.73 2.54
CA ASN A 178 30.91 8.29 3.92
C ASN A 178 29.49 7.74 4.10
N THR A 179 28.52 8.25 3.36
CA THR A 179 27.15 7.72 3.43
C THR A 179 27.08 6.30 2.87
N LEU A 180 27.75 6.03 1.75
CA LEU A 180 27.81 4.67 1.19
C LEU A 180 28.59 3.72 2.11
N LEU A 181 29.70 4.20 2.68
CA LEU A 181 30.49 3.45 3.67
C LEU A 181 29.65 3.09 4.90
N TRP A 182 28.89 4.06 5.42
CA TRP A 182 28.01 3.83 6.54
C TRP A 182 26.95 2.78 6.22
N ILE A 183 26.28 2.88 5.05
CA ILE A 183 25.28 1.88 4.62
C ILE A 183 25.91 0.49 4.47
N LYS A 184 27.12 0.40 3.90
CA LYS A 184 27.88 -0.85 3.82
C LYS A 184 28.07 -1.46 5.20
N ASN A 185 28.53 -0.68 6.17
CA ASN A 185 28.79 -1.16 7.54
C ASN A 185 27.50 -1.43 8.30
N PHE A 186 26.41 -0.70 8.01
CA PHE A 186 25.08 -0.96 8.55
C PHE A 186 24.52 -2.32 8.12
N LEU A 187 24.81 -2.77 6.91
CA LEU A 187 24.39 -4.06 6.39
C LEU A 187 25.35 -5.21 6.77
N SER A 188 26.60 -4.91 7.09
CA SER A 188 27.64 -5.90 7.34
C SER A 188 27.66 -6.36 8.79
N ASN A 189 28.10 -7.61 9.01
CA ASN A 189 28.34 -8.20 10.35
C ASN A 189 27.11 -8.06 11.28
N ARG A 190 25.92 -8.17 10.72
CA ARG A 190 24.69 -8.16 11.51
C ARG A 190 24.39 -9.52 12.10
N THR A 191 23.83 -9.49 13.30
CA THR A 191 23.38 -10.69 14.01
C THR A 191 21.91 -10.57 14.39
N GLN A 192 21.27 -11.72 14.56
CA GLN A 192 19.88 -11.76 14.99
C GLN A 192 19.60 -12.95 15.90
N GLN A 193 18.61 -12.80 16.77
CA GLN A 193 18.02 -13.88 17.56
C GLN A 193 16.51 -13.83 17.45
N VAL A 194 15.88 -14.98 17.29
CA VAL A 194 14.42 -15.08 17.28
C VAL A 194 13.93 -15.17 18.72
N VAL A 195 12.86 -14.39 19.03
CA VAL A 195 12.24 -14.38 20.35
C VAL A 195 10.82 -14.92 20.25
N VAL A 196 10.51 -15.98 21.00
CA VAL A 196 9.17 -16.59 21.08
C VAL A 196 8.85 -16.83 22.55
N GLU A 197 7.75 -16.23 23.03
CA GLU A 197 7.27 -16.38 24.41
C GLU A 197 8.33 -16.09 25.50
N GLY A 198 9.27 -15.17 25.19
CA GLY A 198 10.35 -14.79 26.12
C GLY A 198 11.66 -15.58 25.92
N GLU A 199 11.62 -16.73 25.26
CA GLU A 199 12.80 -17.54 24.94
C GLU A 199 13.52 -17.01 23.71
N MET A 200 14.87 -17.11 23.72
CA MET A 200 15.75 -16.65 22.64
C MET A 200 16.42 -17.81 21.94
N SER A 201 16.47 -17.78 20.62
CA SER A 201 17.27 -18.71 19.82
C SER A 201 18.77 -18.43 19.99
N SER A 202 19.63 -19.34 19.47
CA SER A 202 21.04 -19.04 19.24
C SER A 202 21.20 -17.81 18.32
N ILE A 203 22.36 -17.16 18.41
CA ILE A 203 22.72 -16.00 17.56
C ILE A 203 22.98 -16.49 16.14
N GLY A 204 22.24 -15.95 15.17
CA GLY A 204 22.42 -16.20 13.75
C GLY A 204 23.06 -15.00 13.04
N GLN A 205 23.93 -15.26 12.07
CA GLN A 205 24.50 -14.23 11.20
C GLN A 205 23.52 -13.85 10.10
N VAL A 206 23.47 -12.57 9.73
CA VAL A 206 22.67 -12.04 8.61
C VAL A 206 23.61 -11.70 7.45
N THR A 207 23.55 -12.51 6.39
CA THR A 207 24.46 -12.40 5.23
C THR A 207 23.84 -11.69 4.03
N SER A 208 22.52 -11.52 4.01
CA SER A 208 21.77 -10.87 2.93
C SER A 208 20.54 -10.15 3.47
N GLY A 209 19.90 -9.39 2.62
CA GLY A 209 18.65 -8.71 2.90
C GLY A 209 18.79 -7.34 3.55
N VAL A 210 17.67 -6.66 3.61
CA VAL A 210 17.52 -5.39 4.34
C VAL A 210 16.59 -5.62 5.53
N PRO A 211 16.94 -5.17 6.76
CA PRO A 211 16.22 -5.55 7.96
C PRO A 211 14.74 -5.12 7.91
N GLN A 212 13.83 -6.09 8.01
CA GLN A 212 12.39 -5.84 8.11
C GLN A 212 12.06 -5.23 9.47
N GLY A 213 11.86 -3.92 9.53
CA GLY A 213 11.63 -3.15 10.76
C GLY A 213 12.66 -2.05 11.00
N SER A 214 13.69 -1.92 10.14
CA SER A 214 14.54 -0.74 10.05
C SER A 214 13.83 0.41 9.30
N VAL A 215 14.34 1.61 9.47
CA VAL A 215 13.83 2.81 8.77
C VAL A 215 14.40 2.91 7.35
N LEU A 216 15.64 2.49 7.15
CA LEU A 216 16.31 2.50 5.84
C LEU A 216 15.90 1.34 4.95
N GLY A 217 15.56 0.17 5.50
CA GLY A 217 15.25 -1.04 4.73
C GLY A 217 14.33 -0.80 3.52
N PRO A 218 13.16 -0.16 3.70
CA PRO A 218 12.28 0.13 2.58
C PRO A 218 12.93 0.99 1.48
N THR A 219 13.70 2.03 1.84
CA THR A 219 14.36 2.92 0.86
C THR A 219 15.48 2.19 0.10
N LEU A 220 16.25 1.36 0.81
CA LEU A 220 17.29 0.51 0.20
C LEU A 220 16.67 -0.52 -0.75
N PHE A 221 15.54 -1.12 -0.37
CA PHE A 221 14.81 -2.04 -1.23
C PHE A 221 14.30 -1.34 -2.50
N LEU A 222 13.69 -0.15 -2.37
CA LEU A 222 13.26 0.62 -3.54
C LEU A 222 14.42 0.95 -4.48
N ALA A 223 15.57 1.37 -3.96
CA ALA A 223 16.76 1.60 -4.77
C ALA A 223 17.24 0.33 -5.47
N TYR A 224 17.10 -0.83 -4.82
CA TYR A 224 17.49 -2.11 -5.40
C TYR A 224 16.63 -2.55 -6.57
N ILE A 225 15.29 -2.44 -6.43
CA ILE A 225 14.34 -2.92 -7.44
C ILE A 225 14.08 -1.88 -8.55
N ASN A 226 14.61 -0.67 -8.45
CA ASN A 226 14.22 0.48 -9.24
C ASN A 226 14.35 0.29 -10.77
N ASP A 227 15.29 -0.51 -11.22
CA ASP A 227 15.58 -0.77 -12.64
C ASP A 227 14.88 -2.00 -13.22
N ILE A 228 14.02 -2.66 -12.45
CA ILE A 228 13.32 -3.89 -12.89
C ILE A 228 12.45 -3.67 -14.13
N SER A 229 11.95 -2.47 -14.35
CA SER A 229 11.14 -2.12 -15.51
C SER A 229 11.94 -1.70 -16.73
N ASN A 230 13.29 -1.67 -16.66
CA ASN A 230 14.12 -1.31 -17.79
C ASN A 230 14.03 -2.38 -18.90
N ASN A 231 14.00 -1.91 -20.14
CA ASN A 231 13.89 -2.77 -21.36
C ASN A 231 12.59 -3.60 -21.43
N ILE A 232 11.57 -3.25 -20.65
CA ILE A 232 10.23 -3.85 -20.71
C ILE A 232 9.33 -2.95 -21.55
N SER A 233 8.69 -3.52 -22.57
CA SER A 233 7.76 -2.79 -23.45
C SER A 233 6.30 -2.87 -23.01
N SER A 234 5.96 -3.85 -22.18
CA SER A 234 4.66 -3.97 -21.51
C SER A 234 4.59 -3.07 -20.28
N LYS A 235 3.40 -2.78 -19.79
CA LYS A 235 3.24 -1.96 -18.59
C LYS A 235 3.66 -2.74 -17.35
N VAL A 236 4.52 -2.11 -16.53
CA VAL A 236 4.94 -2.60 -15.22
C VAL A 236 4.41 -1.65 -14.15
N ARG A 237 3.83 -2.19 -13.09
CA ARG A 237 3.49 -1.43 -11.89
C ARG A 237 4.06 -2.13 -10.66
N LEU A 238 4.61 -1.33 -9.77
CA LEU A 238 5.37 -1.79 -8.61
C LEU A 238 4.74 -1.23 -7.33
N PHE A 239 4.58 -2.08 -6.34
CA PHE A 239 4.28 -1.66 -4.97
C PHE A 239 5.21 -2.41 -4.01
N ALA A 240 6.37 -1.85 -3.73
CA ALA A 240 7.50 -2.53 -3.13
C ALA A 240 7.86 -3.80 -3.93
N ASP A 241 7.68 -4.98 -3.34
CA ASP A 241 7.90 -6.29 -3.95
C ASP A 241 6.70 -6.80 -4.79
N ASP A 242 5.50 -6.29 -4.56
CA ASP A 242 4.34 -6.64 -5.39
C ASP A 242 4.50 -6.06 -6.80
N THR A 243 4.68 -6.92 -7.79
CA THR A 243 4.93 -6.56 -9.20
C THR A 243 3.81 -7.08 -10.08
N ILE A 244 3.30 -6.23 -10.97
CA ILE A 244 2.33 -6.61 -11.99
C ILE A 244 2.84 -6.17 -13.37
N LEU A 245 2.86 -7.11 -14.31
CA LEU A 245 3.23 -6.92 -15.70
C LEU A 245 1.99 -7.18 -16.56
N TYR A 246 1.61 -6.25 -17.45
CA TYR A 246 0.43 -6.45 -18.29
C TYR A 246 0.52 -5.75 -19.63
N ARG A 247 -0.22 -6.30 -20.61
CA ARG A 247 -0.28 -5.81 -21.98
C ARG A 247 -1.68 -5.99 -22.55
N GLN A 248 -2.14 -5.03 -23.34
CA GLN A 248 -3.32 -5.18 -24.18
C GLN A 248 -3.01 -6.18 -25.30
N ILE A 249 -3.90 -7.18 -25.48
CA ILE A 249 -3.75 -8.28 -26.45
C ILE A 249 -4.72 -8.06 -27.61
N ASN A 250 -4.18 -7.62 -28.72
CA ASN A 250 -4.91 -7.44 -29.98
C ASN A 250 -4.61 -8.58 -30.97
N SER A 251 -3.45 -9.21 -30.84
CA SER A 251 -2.95 -10.27 -31.71
C SER A 251 -2.05 -11.25 -30.95
N PRO A 252 -1.79 -12.46 -31.49
CA PRO A 252 -0.81 -13.39 -30.92
C PRO A 252 0.61 -12.81 -30.78
N SER A 253 0.95 -11.77 -31.56
CA SER A 253 2.25 -11.10 -31.41
C SER A 253 2.37 -10.35 -30.11
N ASP A 254 1.27 -9.80 -29.58
CA ASP A 254 1.27 -9.14 -28.27
C ASP A 254 1.55 -10.12 -27.14
N CYS A 255 1.04 -11.35 -27.24
CA CYS A 255 1.36 -12.42 -26.29
C CYS A 255 2.86 -12.77 -26.31
N ARG A 256 3.47 -12.82 -27.52
CA ARG A 256 4.93 -13.06 -27.65
C ARG A 256 5.75 -11.91 -27.05
N ILE A 257 5.29 -10.67 -27.21
CA ILE A 257 5.94 -9.51 -26.58
C ILE A 257 5.86 -9.61 -25.07
N LEU A 258 4.69 -9.93 -24.50
CA LEU A 258 4.52 -10.09 -23.05
C LEU A 258 5.39 -11.23 -22.51
N GLN A 259 5.50 -12.35 -23.24
CA GLN A 259 6.42 -13.44 -22.88
C GLN A 259 7.89 -13.02 -22.93
N ARG A 260 8.30 -12.25 -23.95
CA ARG A 260 9.67 -11.72 -24.03
C ARG A 260 9.96 -10.76 -22.88
N ASP A 261 9.00 -9.92 -22.50
CA ASP A 261 9.15 -9.01 -21.37
C ASP A 261 9.26 -9.80 -20.05
N LEU A 262 8.55 -10.92 -19.91
CA LEU A 262 8.70 -11.84 -18.78
C LEU A 262 10.11 -12.47 -18.74
N GLN A 263 10.68 -12.85 -19.88
CA GLN A 263 12.06 -13.34 -19.98
C GLN A 263 13.09 -12.25 -19.62
N GLN A 264 12.82 -10.97 -19.93
CA GLN A 264 13.68 -9.88 -19.45
C GLN A 264 13.68 -9.76 -17.92
N LEU A 265 12.54 -10.05 -17.28
CA LEU A 265 12.47 -10.12 -15.80
C LEU A 265 13.27 -11.32 -15.26
N GLU A 266 13.25 -12.48 -15.90
CA GLU A 266 14.11 -13.63 -15.54
C GLU A 266 15.60 -13.27 -15.67
N PHE A 267 15.99 -12.56 -16.74
CA PHE A 267 17.36 -12.07 -16.89
C PHE A 267 17.73 -11.08 -15.78
N TRP A 268 16.80 -10.19 -15.41
CA TRP A 268 16.99 -9.27 -14.28
C TRP A 268 17.19 -10.04 -12.96
N GLU A 269 16.40 -11.08 -12.70
CA GLU A 269 16.56 -11.96 -11.52
C GLU A 269 17.96 -12.56 -11.44
N GLN A 270 18.42 -13.19 -12.52
CA GLN A 270 19.74 -13.81 -12.59
C GLN A 270 20.84 -12.78 -12.38
N THR A 271 20.70 -11.62 -13.01
CA THR A 271 21.67 -10.52 -12.88
C THR A 271 21.73 -9.99 -11.46
N TRP A 272 20.58 -9.80 -10.82
CA TRP A 272 20.48 -9.15 -9.50
C TRP A 272 20.28 -10.14 -8.35
N GLN A 273 20.20 -11.44 -8.60
CA GLN A 273 20.06 -12.50 -7.60
C GLN A 273 18.85 -12.31 -6.67
N MET A 274 17.70 -12.02 -7.26
CA MET A 274 16.41 -11.96 -6.57
C MET A 274 15.37 -12.77 -7.33
N ASP A 275 14.92 -13.88 -6.75
CA ASP A 275 14.08 -14.85 -7.43
C ASP A 275 12.59 -14.54 -7.27
N PHE A 276 11.83 -14.62 -8.36
CA PHE A 276 10.39 -14.77 -8.30
C PHE A 276 10.01 -16.17 -7.78
N ASN A 277 8.83 -16.26 -7.21
CA ASN A 277 8.26 -17.55 -6.82
C ASN A 277 7.23 -17.99 -7.87
N ALA A 278 7.65 -18.76 -8.87
CA ALA A 278 6.79 -19.18 -9.98
C ALA A 278 5.46 -19.81 -9.52
N SER A 279 5.49 -20.61 -8.43
CA SER A 279 4.27 -21.24 -7.88
C SER A 279 3.24 -20.26 -7.33
N LYS A 280 3.61 -19.00 -7.09
CA LYS A 280 2.72 -17.92 -6.63
C LYS A 280 2.46 -16.87 -7.71
N CYS A 281 3.12 -16.97 -8.84
CA CYS A 281 2.87 -16.11 -9.99
C CYS A 281 1.66 -16.64 -10.78
N HIS A 282 0.79 -15.74 -11.20
CA HIS A 282 -0.46 -16.10 -11.86
C HIS A 282 -0.73 -15.21 -13.07
N VAL A 283 -1.42 -15.77 -14.06
CA VAL A 283 -1.92 -15.03 -15.21
C VAL A 283 -3.40 -14.79 -15.07
N LEU A 284 -3.82 -13.52 -15.18
CA LEU A 284 -5.21 -13.11 -15.24
C LEU A 284 -5.49 -12.44 -16.58
N SER A 285 -6.27 -13.09 -17.45
CA SER A 285 -6.73 -12.51 -18.71
C SER A 285 -8.03 -11.75 -18.47
N VAL A 286 -7.96 -10.42 -18.55
CA VAL A 286 -9.12 -9.53 -18.38
C VAL A 286 -9.75 -9.29 -19.75
N SER A 287 -10.94 -9.86 -19.99
CA SER A 287 -11.63 -9.76 -21.29
C SER A 287 -13.12 -10.07 -21.15
N LYS A 288 -13.92 -9.49 -22.06
CA LYS A 288 -15.32 -9.85 -22.33
C LYS A 288 -15.52 -10.39 -23.75
N LYS A 289 -14.44 -10.67 -24.48
CA LYS A 289 -14.53 -11.27 -25.81
C LYS A 289 -15.12 -12.67 -25.73
N LYS A 290 -16.02 -13.01 -26.67
CA LYS A 290 -16.55 -14.39 -26.79
C LYS A 290 -15.44 -15.40 -27.13
N LYS A 291 -14.42 -14.97 -27.87
CA LYS A 291 -13.25 -15.76 -28.24
C LYS A 291 -11.99 -14.96 -27.89
N PRO A 292 -11.52 -15.01 -26.64
CA PRO A 292 -10.28 -14.38 -26.25
C PRO A 292 -9.10 -15.08 -26.90
N ILE A 293 -8.00 -14.35 -27.09
CA ILE A 293 -6.73 -14.96 -27.52
C ILE A 293 -6.12 -15.66 -26.30
N VAL A 294 -5.96 -16.97 -26.40
CA VAL A 294 -5.39 -17.78 -25.31
C VAL A 294 -3.91 -17.99 -25.59
N SER A 295 -3.07 -17.71 -24.60
CA SER A 295 -1.63 -17.96 -24.64
C SER A 295 -1.16 -18.51 -23.30
N THR A 296 -0.11 -19.31 -23.36
CA THR A 296 0.60 -19.81 -22.17
C THR A 296 1.83 -18.95 -21.95
N TYR A 297 2.04 -18.54 -20.69
CA TYR A 297 3.24 -17.79 -20.27
C TYR A 297 4.11 -18.66 -19.39
N ILE A 298 5.42 -18.62 -19.63
CA ILE A 298 6.41 -19.49 -18.97
C ILE A 298 7.36 -18.63 -18.17
N LEU A 299 7.61 -19.02 -16.93
CA LEU A 299 8.59 -18.43 -16.02
C LEU A 299 9.43 -19.57 -15.42
N HIS A 300 10.75 -19.49 -15.48
CA HIS A 300 11.70 -20.54 -15.03
C HIS A 300 11.43 -21.92 -15.68
N GLY A 301 10.98 -21.95 -16.94
CA GLY A 301 10.60 -23.20 -17.61
C GLY A 301 9.25 -23.78 -17.18
N GLU A 302 8.58 -23.18 -16.20
CA GLU A 302 7.26 -23.61 -15.71
C GLU A 302 6.14 -22.76 -16.31
N GLN A 303 5.04 -23.39 -16.69
CA GLN A 303 3.86 -22.71 -17.18
C GLN A 303 3.15 -22.01 -16.00
N LEU A 304 2.92 -20.70 -16.12
CA LEU A 304 2.16 -19.95 -15.11
C LEU A 304 0.67 -20.36 -15.12
N GLN A 305 0.13 -20.50 -13.92
CA GLN A 305 -1.29 -20.85 -13.74
C GLN A 305 -2.18 -19.69 -14.20
N GLN A 306 -3.09 -19.97 -15.14
CA GLN A 306 -4.15 -19.04 -15.49
C GLN A 306 -5.28 -19.10 -14.45
N VAL A 307 -5.72 -17.94 -13.98
CA VAL A 307 -6.74 -17.81 -12.95
C VAL A 307 -7.89 -16.89 -13.41
N ASN A 308 -9.11 -17.17 -12.91
CA ASN A 308 -10.29 -16.33 -13.20
C ASN A 308 -10.36 -15.07 -12.31
N SER A 309 -9.58 -15.03 -11.25
CA SER A 309 -9.42 -13.86 -10.40
C SER A 309 -8.13 -13.95 -9.62
N ALA A 310 -7.55 -12.80 -9.31
CA ALA A 310 -6.32 -12.69 -8.53
C ALA A 310 -6.43 -11.56 -7.51
N LYS A 311 -5.76 -11.73 -6.37
CA LYS A 311 -5.69 -10.69 -5.35
C LYS A 311 -4.47 -9.81 -5.60
N TYR A 312 -4.71 -8.51 -5.83
CA TYR A 312 -3.65 -7.51 -5.97
C TYR A 312 -3.85 -6.39 -4.95
N LEU A 313 -2.83 -6.08 -4.17
CA LEU A 313 -2.83 -5.05 -3.12
C LEU A 313 -4.09 -5.10 -2.21
N GLY A 314 -4.52 -6.30 -1.87
CA GLY A 314 -5.68 -6.49 -0.98
C GLY A 314 -7.05 -6.53 -1.64
N VAL A 315 -7.16 -6.19 -2.93
CA VAL A 315 -8.41 -6.22 -3.72
C VAL A 315 -8.41 -7.44 -4.65
N GLU A 316 -9.53 -8.17 -4.71
CA GLU A 316 -9.74 -9.28 -5.64
C GLU A 316 -10.17 -8.73 -7.00
N ILE A 317 -9.37 -8.94 -8.04
CA ILE A 317 -9.64 -8.55 -9.42
C ILE A 317 -10.08 -9.78 -10.19
N SER A 318 -11.26 -9.74 -10.83
CA SER A 318 -11.78 -10.82 -11.67
C SER A 318 -11.57 -10.54 -13.16
N GLN A 319 -11.57 -11.59 -13.98
CA GLN A 319 -11.39 -11.50 -15.43
C GLN A 319 -12.40 -10.60 -16.16
N ASP A 320 -13.56 -10.40 -15.58
CA ASP A 320 -14.64 -9.54 -16.09
C ASP A 320 -14.72 -8.19 -15.39
N LEU A 321 -13.80 -7.89 -14.47
CA LEU A 321 -13.80 -6.74 -13.56
C LEU A 321 -15.11 -6.59 -12.76
N SER A 322 -15.83 -7.69 -12.49
CA SER A 322 -16.94 -7.67 -11.54
C SER A 322 -16.41 -7.67 -10.11
N TRP A 323 -17.13 -6.98 -9.22
CA TRP A 323 -16.73 -6.88 -7.81
C TRP A 323 -17.41 -7.93 -6.91
N SER A 324 -18.19 -8.85 -7.50
CA SER A 324 -18.99 -9.84 -6.73
C SER A 324 -18.12 -10.70 -5.82
N LYS A 325 -17.01 -11.26 -6.35
CA LYS A 325 -16.10 -12.09 -5.57
C LYS A 325 -15.41 -11.30 -4.46
N HIS A 326 -14.94 -10.08 -4.77
CA HIS A 326 -14.32 -9.19 -3.79
C HIS A 326 -15.29 -8.87 -2.64
N ILE A 327 -16.50 -8.43 -2.97
CA ILE A 327 -17.52 -8.03 -1.98
C ILE A 327 -17.94 -9.22 -1.13
N ASN A 328 -18.13 -10.40 -1.70
CA ASN A 328 -18.43 -11.62 -0.94
C ASN A 328 -17.30 -11.97 0.05
N ASN A 329 -16.05 -11.84 -0.36
CA ASN A 329 -14.90 -12.09 0.50
C ASN A 329 -14.82 -11.11 1.68
N ILE A 330 -14.96 -9.80 1.42
CA ILE A 330 -14.87 -8.78 2.47
C ILE A 330 -16.08 -8.82 3.41
N THR A 331 -17.30 -9.06 2.90
CA THR A 331 -18.49 -9.17 3.74
C THR A 331 -18.45 -10.42 4.62
N SER A 332 -17.97 -11.57 4.09
CA SER A 332 -17.74 -12.77 4.89
C SER A 332 -16.73 -12.52 6.02
N LYS A 333 -15.58 -11.89 5.70
CA LYS A 333 -14.57 -11.53 6.69
C LYS A 333 -15.12 -10.56 7.74
N ALA A 334 -15.83 -9.52 7.31
CA ALA A 334 -16.42 -8.53 8.21
C ALA A 334 -17.47 -9.14 9.14
N ASN A 335 -18.32 -10.07 8.63
CA ASN A 335 -19.28 -10.80 9.44
C ASN A 335 -18.61 -11.69 10.50
N LYS A 336 -17.51 -12.38 10.15
CA LYS A 336 -16.71 -13.17 11.11
C LYS A 336 -16.13 -12.29 12.20
N THR A 337 -15.54 -11.16 11.84
CA THR A 337 -14.98 -10.18 12.79
C THR A 337 -16.08 -9.58 13.67
N SER A 338 -17.24 -9.21 13.08
CA SER A 338 -18.39 -8.69 13.82
C SER A 338 -18.96 -9.71 14.84
N ALA A 339 -19.01 -10.98 14.46
CA ALA A 339 -19.44 -12.05 15.36
C ALA A 339 -18.44 -12.26 16.52
N PHE A 340 -17.14 -12.19 16.23
CA PHE A 340 -16.08 -12.26 17.25
C PHE A 340 -16.20 -11.10 18.24
N VAL A 341 -16.30 -9.85 17.75
CA VAL A 341 -16.47 -8.66 18.59
C VAL A 341 -17.71 -8.79 19.47
N HIS A 342 -18.85 -9.19 18.90
CA HIS A 342 -20.10 -9.35 19.66
C HIS A 342 -19.98 -10.40 20.77
N ARG A 343 -19.37 -11.57 20.51
CA ARG A 343 -19.19 -12.60 21.56
C ARG A 343 -18.35 -12.12 22.74
N ASN A 344 -17.27 -11.37 22.43
CA ASN A 344 -16.33 -10.91 23.49
C ASN A 344 -16.79 -9.65 24.22
N LEU A 345 -17.71 -8.87 23.63
CA LEU A 345 -18.15 -7.60 24.19
C LEU A 345 -19.65 -7.58 24.54
N ARG A 346 -20.30 -8.75 24.68
CA ARG A 346 -21.75 -8.87 24.88
C ARG A 346 -22.23 -8.11 26.14
N GLY A 347 -21.42 -8.07 27.18
CA GLY A 347 -21.72 -7.34 28.45
C GLY A 347 -21.26 -5.88 28.47
N CYS A 348 -20.64 -5.38 27.39
CA CYS A 348 -20.15 -4.00 27.35
C CYS A 348 -21.26 -3.02 26.91
N PRO A 349 -21.16 -1.73 27.31
CA PRO A 349 -22.05 -0.67 26.84
C PRO A 349 -22.10 -0.59 25.30
N HIS A 350 -23.26 -0.20 24.75
CA HIS A 350 -23.47 -0.10 23.30
C HIS A 350 -22.45 0.83 22.61
N GLN A 351 -22.01 1.92 23.29
CA GLN A 351 -20.99 2.84 22.78
C GLN A 351 -19.66 2.13 22.56
N VAL A 352 -19.23 1.23 23.46
CA VAL A 352 -17.99 0.44 23.33
C VAL A 352 -18.12 -0.53 22.16
N GLN A 353 -19.23 -1.25 22.07
CA GLN A 353 -19.48 -2.18 20.96
C GLN A 353 -19.52 -1.45 19.61
N ALA A 354 -20.17 -0.28 19.54
CA ALA A 354 -20.20 0.56 18.33
C ALA A 354 -18.79 1.09 17.97
N LYS A 355 -17.97 1.48 18.93
CA LYS A 355 -16.58 1.88 18.72
C LYS A 355 -15.77 0.71 18.14
N CYS A 356 -15.89 -0.49 18.69
CA CYS A 356 -15.22 -1.68 18.17
C CYS A 356 -15.70 -2.05 16.77
N TYR A 357 -16.98 -1.90 16.45
CA TYR A 357 -17.47 -2.03 15.07
C TYR A 357 -16.79 -1.03 14.14
N LYS A 358 -16.76 0.26 14.53
CA LYS A 358 -16.14 1.34 13.74
C LYS A 358 -14.63 1.13 13.51
N THR A 359 -13.93 0.48 14.43
CA THR A 359 -12.47 0.30 14.38
C THR A 359 -12.01 -1.05 13.81
N LEU A 360 -12.76 -2.13 14.01
CA LEU A 360 -12.33 -3.49 13.66
C LEU A 360 -13.11 -4.10 12.47
N VAL A 361 -14.39 -3.74 12.31
CA VAL A 361 -15.26 -4.35 11.28
C VAL A 361 -15.38 -3.45 10.06
N ARG A 362 -15.74 -2.19 10.25
CA ARG A 362 -16.00 -1.24 9.15
C ARG A 362 -14.79 -1.02 8.23
N PRO A 363 -13.52 -0.93 8.71
CA PRO A 363 -12.37 -0.78 7.83
C PRO A 363 -12.19 -1.93 6.83
N VAL A 364 -12.66 -3.14 7.16
CA VAL A 364 -12.65 -4.29 6.23
C VAL A 364 -13.59 -4.05 5.03
N LEU A 365 -14.70 -3.31 5.25
CA LEU A 365 -15.71 -2.98 4.24
C LEU A 365 -15.39 -1.69 3.46
N GLU A 366 -14.37 -0.94 3.87
CA GLU A 366 -14.05 0.38 3.29
C GLU A 366 -12.66 0.45 2.67
N TYR A 367 -11.79 -0.55 2.88
CA TYR A 367 -10.43 -0.55 2.34
C TYR A 367 -10.44 -0.41 0.81
N SER A 368 -9.74 0.61 0.30
CA SER A 368 -9.64 0.94 -1.13
C SER A 368 -11.01 1.04 -1.83
N SER A 369 -12.06 1.48 -1.13
CA SER A 369 -13.43 1.48 -1.66
C SER A 369 -13.64 2.43 -2.84
N SER A 370 -12.78 3.42 -3.05
CA SER A 370 -12.80 4.26 -4.24
C SER A 370 -12.55 3.48 -5.54
N VAL A 371 -11.87 2.33 -5.45
CA VAL A 371 -11.51 1.46 -6.57
C VAL A 371 -12.67 0.57 -7.01
N TRP A 372 -13.35 -0.04 -6.04
CA TRP A 372 -14.30 -1.14 -6.27
C TRP A 372 -15.76 -0.79 -5.88
N ASP A 373 -16.10 0.48 -5.65
CA ASP A 373 -17.46 0.90 -5.28
C ASP A 373 -18.51 0.35 -6.26
N PRO A 374 -19.40 -0.59 -5.83
CA PRO A 374 -20.30 -1.27 -6.74
C PRO A 374 -21.46 -0.37 -7.16
N SER A 375 -21.91 -0.51 -8.41
CA SER A 375 -23.13 0.11 -8.94
C SER A 375 -24.34 -0.81 -8.84
N GLN A 376 -24.13 -2.11 -8.68
CA GLN A 376 -25.22 -3.10 -8.61
C GLN A 376 -25.88 -3.09 -7.23
N GLN A 377 -27.21 -2.92 -7.19
CA GLN A 377 -27.95 -2.79 -5.94
C GLN A 377 -27.82 -4.02 -5.02
N CYS A 378 -27.75 -5.23 -5.57
CA CYS A 378 -27.53 -6.44 -4.79
C CYS A 378 -26.21 -6.43 -4.02
N LEU A 379 -25.12 -5.95 -4.62
CA LEU A 379 -23.82 -5.83 -3.99
C LEU A 379 -23.78 -4.71 -2.93
N ILE A 380 -24.44 -3.58 -3.21
CA ILE A 380 -24.61 -2.49 -2.24
C ILE A 380 -25.37 -3.04 -1.02
N THR A 381 -26.47 -3.74 -1.26
CA THR A 381 -27.29 -4.34 -0.18
C THR A 381 -26.46 -5.34 0.65
N ASN A 382 -25.64 -6.18 0.03
CA ASN A 382 -24.78 -7.12 0.74
C ASN A 382 -23.82 -6.43 1.72
N LEU A 383 -23.24 -5.31 1.32
CA LEU A 383 -22.38 -4.49 2.18
C LEU A 383 -23.17 -3.87 3.34
N GLU A 384 -24.31 -3.22 3.05
CA GLU A 384 -25.15 -2.57 4.06
C GLU A 384 -25.72 -3.60 5.08
N MET A 385 -26.00 -4.82 4.65
CA MET A 385 -26.51 -5.88 5.53
C MET A 385 -25.51 -6.24 6.65
N VAL A 386 -24.20 -6.10 6.43
CA VAL A 386 -23.21 -6.30 7.50
C VAL A 386 -23.40 -5.27 8.61
N GLN A 387 -23.55 -3.99 8.23
CA GLN A 387 -23.76 -2.89 9.17
C GLN A 387 -25.12 -3.02 9.89
N ARG A 388 -26.18 -3.37 9.17
CA ARG A 388 -27.52 -3.59 9.75
C ARG A 388 -27.53 -4.73 10.77
N ARG A 389 -26.85 -5.84 10.47
CA ARG A 389 -26.70 -6.97 11.41
C ARG A 389 -25.88 -6.56 12.64
N ALA A 390 -24.83 -5.77 12.46
CA ALA A 390 -24.05 -5.26 13.58
C ALA A 390 -24.89 -4.34 14.47
N ALA A 391 -25.70 -3.43 13.89
CA ALA A 391 -26.58 -2.54 14.64
C ALA A 391 -27.61 -3.31 15.48
N ARG A 392 -28.27 -4.34 14.91
CA ARG A 392 -29.18 -5.21 15.67
C ARG A 392 -28.49 -5.89 16.86
N ARG A 393 -27.28 -6.39 16.67
CA ARG A 393 -26.50 -7.05 17.73
C ARG A 393 -26.10 -6.08 18.84
N ILE A 394 -25.65 -4.86 18.47
CA ILE A 394 -25.21 -3.84 19.43
C ILE A 394 -26.39 -3.36 20.28
N LEU A 395 -27.55 -3.14 19.67
CA LEU A 395 -28.75 -2.64 20.37
C LEU A 395 -29.63 -3.74 20.97
N HIS A 396 -29.25 -5.02 20.77
CA HIS A 396 -30.02 -6.20 21.17
C HIS A 396 -31.48 -6.20 20.67
N ASP A 397 -31.71 -5.59 19.48
CA ASP A 397 -33.04 -5.50 18.86
C ASP A 397 -33.08 -6.38 17.61
N PHE A 398 -33.77 -7.52 17.74
CA PHE A 398 -33.99 -8.53 16.69
C PHE A 398 -35.43 -8.60 16.20
N GLN A 399 -36.26 -7.66 16.63
CA GLN A 399 -37.69 -7.69 16.25
C GLN A 399 -37.80 -7.42 14.73
N PRO A 400 -38.62 -8.23 14.02
CA PRO A 400 -38.81 -8.05 12.58
C PRO A 400 -39.42 -6.68 12.22
N THR A 401 -40.26 -6.13 13.11
CA THR A 401 -40.92 -4.84 12.95
C THR A 401 -40.00 -3.65 13.07
N THR A 402 -38.84 -3.79 13.76
CA THR A 402 -37.90 -2.68 13.92
C THR A 402 -37.09 -2.49 12.65
N SER A 403 -37.11 -1.27 12.09
CA SER A 403 -36.31 -0.91 10.92
C SER A 403 -34.82 -0.99 11.22
N ALA A 404 -34.09 -1.80 10.48
CA ALA A 404 -32.64 -1.90 10.61
C ALA A 404 -31.93 -0.58 10.27
N SER A 405 -32.50 0.23 9.39
CA SER A 405 -31.98 1.56 9.05
C SER A 405 -32.15 2.54 10.22
N ALA A 406 -33.25 2.46 10.97
CA ALA A 406 -33.45 3.24 12.18
C ALA A 406 -32.43 2.87 13.28
N LEU A 407 -32.10 1.57 13.42
CA LEU A 407 -31.08 1.12 14.37
C LEU A 407 -29.66 1.62 13.98
N VAL A 408 -29.37 1.62 12.68
CA VAL A 408 -28.10 2.19 12.15
C VAL A 408 -28.02 3.69 12.47
N ALA A 409 -29.10 4.43 12.25
CA ALA A 409 -29.19 5.86 12.55
C ALA A 409 -29.06 6.13 14.08
N LYS A 410 -29.70 5.32 14.94
CA LYS A 410 -29.58 5.41 16.39
C LYS A 410 -28.15 5.24 16.90
N LEU A 411 -27.31 4.52 16.17
CA LEU A 411 -25.87 4.34 16.47
C LEU A 411 -24.98 5.40 15.79
N GLU A 412 -25.55 6.40 15.16
CA GLU A 412 -24.86 7.44 14.39
C GLU A 412 -23.88 6.82 13.36
N LEU A 413 -24.37 5.82 12.65
CA LEU A 413 -23.63 5.17 11.57
C LEU A 413 -24.18 5.66 10.23
N ASP A 414 -23.34 6.34 9.45
CA ASP A 414 -23.70 6.68 8.07
C ASP A 414 -23.84 5.41 7.21
N PRO A 415 -24.70 5.40 6.20
CA PRO A 415 -24.74 4.34 5.20
C PRO A 415 -23.35 4.14 4.57
N LEU A 416 -22.94 2.91 4.37
CA LEU A 416 -21.65 2.59 3.77
C LEU A 416 -21.53 3.14 2.33
N SER A 417 -22.65 3.21 1.60
CA SER A 417 -22.70 3.80 0.26
C SER A 417 -22.36 5.29 0.26
N LEU A 418 -22.88 6.05 1.23
CA LEU A 418 -22.55 7.47 1.42
C LEU A 418 -21.06 7.63 1.72
N ARG A 419 -20.53 6.80 2.61
CA ARG A 419 -19.12 6.84 3.00
C ARG A 419 -18.19 6.53 1.82
N ARG A 420 -18.53 5.54 0.97
CA ARG A 420 -17.77 5.22 -0.25
C ARG A 420 -17.77 6.40 -1.23
N LYS A 421 -18.94 7.05 -1.45
CA LYS A 421 -19.04 8.27 -2.28
C LYS A 421 -18.16 9.40 -1.72
N SER A 422 -18.21 9.66 -0.41
CA SER A 422 -17.36 10.66 0.26
C SER A 422 -15.87 10.34 0.10
N THR A 423 -15.46 9.07 0.29
CA THR A 423 -14.07 8.63 0.10
C THR A 423 -13.60 8.85 -1.34
N LYS A 424 -14.42 8.48 -2.32
CA LYS A 424 -14.16 8.66 -3.75
C LYS A 424 -13.99 10.13 -4.12
N ALA A 425 -14.90 11.01 -3.68
CA ALA A 425 -14.80 12.45 -3.90
C ALA A 425 -13.55 13.04 -3.23
N THR A 426 -13.24 12.62 -1.99
CA THR A 426 -12.04 13.06 -1.26
C THR A 426 -10.76 12.61 -1.96
N MET A 427 -10.73 11.41 -2.55
CA MET A 427 -9.58 10.94 -3.32
C MET A 427 -9.39 11.80 -4.58
N LEU A 428 -10.45 12.13 -5.31
CA LEU A 428 -10.35 13.03 -6.46
C LEU A 428 -9.87 14.44 -6.04
N TYR A 429 -10.39 14.99 -4.94
CA TYR A 429 -9.89 16.23 -4.36
C TYR A 429 -8.38 16.18 -4.09
N LYS A 430 -7.88 15.08 -3.52
CA LYS A 430 -6.44 14.91 -3.26
C LYS A 430 -5.62 14.87 -4.54
N ILE A 431 -6.11 14.19 -5.57
CA ILE A 431 -5.44 14.09 -6.88
C ILE A 431 -5.40 15.49 -7.55
N THR A 432 -6.52 16.19 -7.60
CA THR A 432 -6.62 17.53 -8.22
C THR A 432 -5.79 18.60 -7.53
N ASN A 433 -5.51 18.42 -6.22
CA ASN A 433 -4.66 19.33 -5.44
C ASN A 433 -3.22 18.78 -5.25
N SER A 434 -2.79 17.79 -6.06
CA SER A 434 -1.43 17.22 -6.03
C SER A 434 -1.00 16.63 -4.67
N LEU A 435 -1.98 16.25 -3.83
CA LEU A 435 -1.73 15.59 -2.54
C LEU A 435 -1.57 14.07 -2.70
N VAL A 436 -2.01 13.53 -3.83
CA VAL A 436 -1.82 12.14 -4.25
C VAL A 436 -1.32 12.13 -5.69
N ASP A 437 -0.21 11.45 -5.89
CA ASP A 437 0.38 11.26 -7.21
C ASP A 437 -0.27 10.04 -7.89
N SER A 438 -1.29 10.31 -8.70
CA SER A 438 -2.08 9.32 -9.44
C SER A 438 -2.55 9.92 -10.75
N THR A 439 -1.59 10.11 -11.68
CA THR A 439 -1.87 10.68 -13.00
C THR A 439 -2.27 9.56 -13.95
N PRO A 440 -3.53 9.53 -14.44
CA PRO A 440 -3.98 8.55 -15.43
C PRO A 440 -3.38 8.84 -16.80
N GLU A 441 -3.26 7.81 -17.64
CA GLU A 441 -2.82 7.99 -19.04
C GLU A 441 -3.89 8.70 -19.89
N ARG A 442 -5.16 8.38 -19.64
CA ARG A 442 -6.27 9.10 -20.27
C ARG A 442 -6.44 10.49 -19.66
N PRO A 443 -6.76 11.53 -20.48
CA PRO A 443 -6.92 12.89 -19.99
C PRO A 443 -8.26 13.11 -19.27
N TRP A 444 -8.54 12.31 -18.23
CA TRP A 444 -9.79 12.39 -17.47
C TRP A 444 -10.03 13.78 -16.83
N LEU A 445 -8.96 14.44 -16.41
CA LEU A 445 -9.03 15.69 -15.66
C LEU A 445 -8.94 16.92 -16.59
N THR A 446 -9.54 16.84 -17.78
CA THR A 446 -9.63 17.96 -18.69
C THR A 446 -10.66 18.97 -18.17
N PRO A 447 -10.27 20.23 -17.93
CA PRO A 447 -11.21 21.26 -17.47
C PRO A 447 -12.38 21.44 -18.42
N ALA A 448 -13.60 21.59 -17.88
CA ALA A 448 -14.78 21.91 -18.66
C ALA A 448 -14.82 23.40 -19.03
N PRO A 449 -15.50 23.79 -20.13
CA PRO A 449 -15.73 25.19 -20.45
C PRO A 449 -16.40 25.94 -19.30
N ARG A 450 -16.03 27.22 -19.09
CA ARG A 450 -16.49 28.06 -17.95
C ARG A 450 -18.01 28.33 -17.89
N GLN A 451 -18.76 27.99 -18.91
CA GLN A 451 -20.19 28.29 -19.03
C GLN A 451 -21.14 27.29 -18.36
N LEU A 452 -20.63 26.25 -17.69
CA LEU A 452 -21.46 25.25 -17.01
C LEU A 452 -21.97 25.77 -15.65
N ARG A 453 -23.28 25.55 -15.38
CA ARG A 453 -23.91 25.90 -14.08
C ARG A 453 -23.15 25.19 -12.90
N GLY A 454 -22.97 25.91 -11.79
CA GLY A 454 -22.31 25.41 -10.58
C GLY A 454 -20.89 25.97 -10.39
N HIS A 455 -19.98 25.21 -9.81
CA HIS A 455 -18.62 25.72 -9.54
C HIS A 455 -17.72 25.74 -10.79
N GLY A 456 -16.73 26.64 -10.80
CA GLY A 456 -15.85 26.87 -11.95
C GLY A 456 -14.72 25.86 -12.18
N LYS A 457 -14.59 24.84 -11.32
CA LYS A 457 -13.52 23.80 -11.39
C LYS A 457 -14.07 22.45 -11.88
N LYS A 458 -15.01 22.47 -12.83
CA LYS A 458 -15.57 21.24 -13.40
C LYS A 458 -14.63 20.60 -14.41
N PHE A 459 -14.76 19.30 -14.58
CA PHE A 459 -14.12 18.54 -15.63
C PHE A 459 -15.13 18.15 -16.72
N LEU A 460 -14.62 17.84 -17.92
CA LEU A 460 -15.45 17.27 -18.98
C LEU A 460 -16.08 15.96 -18.50
N ASN A 461 -17.36 15.77 -18.80
CA ASN A 461 -18.02 14.51 -18.46
C ASN A 461 -17.44 13.36 -19.30
N PRO A 462 -16.94 12.29 -18.66
CA PRO A 462 -16.35 11.17 -19.38
C PRO A 462 -17.37 10.41 -20.22
N SER A 463 -17.05 10.15 -21.48
CA SER A 463 -17.77 9.21 -22.32
C SER A 463 -17.30 7.79 -22.04
N CYS A 464 -18.23 6.87 -21.79
CA CYS A 464 -17.95 5.47 -21.47
C CYS A 464 -18.94 4.58 -22.22
N ARG A 465 -18.47 3.54 -22.89
CA ARG A 465 -19.30 2.56 -23.62
C ARG A 465 -19.87 1.48 -22.69
N THR A 466 -19.14 1.15 -21.65
CA THR A 466 -19.49 0.08 -20.72
C THR A 466 -19.81 0.61 -19.31
N ASN A 467 -20.68 -0.09 -18.59
CA ASN A 467 -20.94 0.21 -17.19
C ASN A 467 -19.71 0.02 -16.29
N ILE A 468 -18.76 -0.85 -16.69
CA ILE A 468 -17.53 -1.06 -15.93
C ILE A 468 -16.71 0.22 -15.89
N LEU A 469 -16.40 0.80 -17.04
CA LEU A 469 -15.66 2.06 -17.10
C LEU A 469 -16.49 3.21 -16.50
N LYS A 470 -17.79 3.29 -16.81
CA LYS A 470 -18.70 4.32 -16.29
C LYS A 470 -18.69 4.41 -14.76
N HIS A 471 -18.56 3.27 -14.06
CA HIS A 471 -18.56 3.18 -12.60
C HIS A 471 -17.14 3.01 -12.01
N SER A 472 -16.08 2.97 -12.82
CA SER A 472 -14.70 3.03 -12.34
C SER A 472 -14.40 4.38 -11.67
N PHE A 473 -13.23 4.50 -11.05
CA PHE A 473 -12.91 5.65 -10.21
C PHE A 473 -13.06 7.00 -10.94
N PHE A 474 -12.30 7.26 -12.02
CA PHE A 474 -12.29 8.59 -12.65
C PHE A 474 -13.65 9.01 -13.19
N PRO A 475 -14.34 8.23 -14.05
CA PRO A 475 -15.62 8.66 -14.58
C PRO A 475 -16.71 8.88 -13.51
N SER A 476 -16.72 8.03 -12.46
CA SER A 476 -17.71 8.17 -11.40
C SER A 476 -17.39 9.31 -10.42
N ALA A 477 -16.10 9.52 -10.11
CA ALA A 477 -15.65 10.59 -9.24
C ALA A 477 -15.82 11.97 -9.89
N ILE A 478 -15.56 12.07 -11.21
CA ILE A 478 -15.74 13.33 -11.97
C ILE A 478 -17.21 13.75 -11.97
N ARG A 479 -18.15 12.81 -12.18
CA ARG A 479 -19.58 13.14 -12.08
C ARG A 479 -19.95 13.68 -10.72
N LEU A 480 -19.51 12.99 -9.66
CA LEU A 480 -19.73 13.41 -8.28
C LEU A 480 -19.09 14.78 -7.98
N TRP A 481 -17.90 15.01 -8.51
CA TRP A 481 -17.19 16.29 -8.40
C TRP A 481 -17.92 17.42 -9.08
N ASN A 482 -18.41 17.21 -10.31
CA ASN A 482 -19.12 18.24 -11.08
C ASN A 482 -20.45 18.64 -10.45
N GLU A 483 -21.07 17.78 -9.65
CA GLU A 483 -22.31 18.02 -8.89
C GLU A 483 -22.03 18.63 -7.51
N ALA A 484 -20.79 18.58 -7.02
CA ALA A 484 -20.42 19.02 -5.69
C ALA A 484 -20.64 20.54 -5.49
N PRO A 485 -20.96 21.00 -4.28
CA PRO A 485 -21.10 22.42 -3.99
C PRO A 485 -19.75 23.16 -4.13
N ALA A 486 -19.82 24.45 -4.55
CA ALA A 486 -18.64 25.27 -4.74
C ALA A 486 -17.77 25.40 -3.48
N GLU A 487 -18.39 25.45 -2.32
CA GLU A 487 -17.72 25.49 -1.02
C GLU A 487 -16.79 24.26 -0.80
N ALA A 488 -17.26 23.08 -1.19
CA ALA A 488 -16.46 21.85 -1.09
C ALA A 488 -15.22 21.93 -1.99
N VAL A 489 -15.43 22.25 -3.27
CA VAL A 489 -14.37 22.27 -4.30
C VAL A 489 -13.29 23.32 -3.99
N ASN A 490 -13.65 24.39 -3.28
CA ASN A 490 -12.75 25.46 -2.87
C ASN A 490 -12.19 25.28 -1.43
N ALA A 491 -12.49 24.18 -0.76
CA ALA A 491 -11.97 23.91 0.57
C ALA A 491 -10.42 23.88 0.59
N SER A 492 -9.82 24.40 1.63
CA SER A 492 -8.36 24.51 1.78
C SER A 492 -7.68 23.21 2.23
N THR A 493 -8.45 22.29 2.83
CA THR A 493 -7.92 21.01 3.36
C THR A 493 -8.80 19.83 2.98
N PRO A 494 -8.23 18.62 2.86
CA PRO A 494 -9.02 17.40 2.61
C PRO A 494 -10.08 17.14 3.69
N GLN A 495 -9.83 17.54 4.94
CA GLN A 495 -10.76 17.39 6.05
C GLN A 495 -11.98 18.30 5.90
N ALA A 496 -11.75 19.58 5.57
CA ALA A 496 -12.82 20.53 5.28
C ALA A 496 -13.66 20.08 4.07
N PHE A 497 -12.99 19.70 2.98
CA PHE A 497 -13.65 19.12 1.80
C PHE A 497 -14.56 17.97 2.19
N LYS A 498 -14.01 16.99 2.93
CA LYS A 498 -14.73 15.78 3.32
C LYS A 498 -15.97 16.11 4.17
N SER A 499 -15.84 17.01 5.15
CA SER A 499 -16.97 17.44 6.00
C SER A 499 -18.11 18.06 5.19
N ILE A 500 -17.78 18.94 4.24
CA ILE A 500 -18.79 19.61 3.39
C ILE A 500 -19.47 18.60 2.46
N ILE A 501 -18.69 17.70 1.84
CA ILE A 501 -19.23 16.67 0.94
C ILE A 501 -20.12 15.69 1.71
N GLU A 502 -19.74 15.23 2.90
CA GLU A 502 -20.59 14.36 3.72
C GLU A 502 -21.91 15.04 4.09
N GLY A 503 -21.86 16.31 4.49
CA GLY A 503 -23.07 17.12 4.74
C GLY A 503 -23.96 17.28 3.50
N TRP A 504 -23.38 17.49 2.34
CA TRP A 504 -24.12 17.56 1.07
C TRP A 504 -24.73 16.21 0.70
N LEU A 505 -23.97 15.12 0.75
CA LEU A 505 -24.44 13.77 0.42
C LEU A 505 -25.55 13.24 1.34
N ARG A 506 -25.66 13.74 2.58
CA ARG A 506 -26.78 13.39 3.48
C ARG A 506 -28.08 14.11 3.13
N ARG A 507 -28.00 15.24 2.41
CA ARG A 507 -29.17 16.01 1.97
C ARG A 507 -29.63 15.64 0.57
N ALA A 508 -28.75 15.05 -0.27
CA ALA A 508 -29.06 14.55 -1.61
C ALA A 508 -29.66 13.13 -1.55
#